data_d1e860191b4985d69d471bb6f05b2a11
#
_entry.id   d1e860191b4985d69d471bb6f05b2a11
#
_cell.length_a   1.000
_cell.length_b   1.000
_cell.length_c   1.000
_cell.angle_alpha   90.00
_cell.angle_beta   90.00
_cell.angle_gamma   90.00
#
_symmetry.space_group_name_H-M   'P 1'
#
loop_
_entity.id
_entity.type
_entity.pdbx_description
1 polymer ?
#
loop_
_entity_poly.entity_id
_entity_poly.type
_entity_poly.pdbx_seq_one_letter_code
_entity_poly.pdbx_strand_id
1 'polypeptide(L)'
;LIRLNKEEGTILLDFSVRGVTHEIKIKLSRNKGKKILINETATKKRELMGMFRTVLFTPDELQLIKGAPQNRRRFIDLEISQVSPRYYEEILRYGRAVQQRNAAFKEARFHGFTADVDVWDMQIAKGASYIVKKRMETIGKINEIVSSMESLLTDEKESILIKYRKS
;
A
#
# COMPACT_ATOMS: atom_id res chain seq x y z
N LEU A 1 -11.00 14.75 7.73
CA LEU A 1 -10.68 15.69 6.62
C LEU A 1 -11.90 16.55 6.19
N ILE A 2 -13.12 16.18 6.57
CA ILE A 2 -14.30 17.03 6.36
C ILE A 2 -14.58 17.74 7.68
N ARG A 3 -14.70 19.07 7.65
CA ARG A 3 -14.97 19.89 8.82
C ARG A 3 -16.29 19.44 9.50
N LEU A 4 -16.36 19.57 10.81
CA LEU A 4 -17.59 19.30 11.56
C LEU A 4 -18.76 20.13 10.99
N ASN A 5 -19.93 19.53 10.84
CA ASN A 5 -21.14 20.14 10.24
C ASN A 5 -21.01 20.54 8.77
N LYS A 6 -20.03 20.01 8.03
CA LYS A 6 -19.95 20.13 6.58
C LYS A 6 -20.14 18.75 5.93
N GLU A 7 -20.77 18.73 4.77
CA GLU A 7 -21.02 17.49 4.01
C GLU A 7 -19.88 17.15 3.06
N GLU A 8 -19.08 18.15 2.67
CA GLU A 8 -18.04 18.01 1.68
C GLU A 8 -16.73 18.66 2.11
N GLY A 9 -15.63 18.19 1.58
CA GLY A 9 -14.29 18.75 1.73
C GLY A 9 -13.49 18.55 0.46
N THR A 10 -12.54 19.44 0.21
CA THR A 10 -11.65 19.33 -0.95
C THR A 10 -10.21 19.43 -0.49
N ILE A 11 -9.36 18.59 -1.06
CA ILE A 11 -7.90 18.67 -0.95
C ILE A 11 -7.39 18.99 -2.35
N LEU A 12 -6.56 20.01 -2.44
CA LEU A 12 -5.89 20.42 -3.68
C LEU A 12 -4.40 20.30 -3.48
N LEU A 13 -3.70 19.77 -4.48
CA LEU A 13 -2.26 19.67 -4.53
C LEU A 13 -1.79 20.03 -5.93
N ASP A 14 -0.97 21.08 -6.03
CA ASP A 14 -0.26 21.46 -7.22
C ASP A 14 1.21 21.04 -7.10
N PHE A 15 1.74 20.41 -8.13
CA PHE A 15 3.14 19.99 -8.18
C PHE A 15 3.67 19.95 -9.61
N SER A 16 4.99 20.04 -9.75
CA SER A 16 5.64 19.94 -11.05
C SER A 16 6.58 18.75 -11.12
N VAL A 17 6.49 17.99 -12.20
CA VAL A 17 7.38 16.86 -12.49
C VAL A 17 7.98 17.07 -13.89
N ARG A 18 9.29 17.10 -13.98
CA ARG A 18 10.02 17.31 -15.25
C ARG A 18 9.53 18.54 -16.06
N GLY A 19 9.19 19.62 -15.33
CA GLY A 19 8.72 20.86 -15.95
C GLY A 19 7.23 20.86 -16.36
N VAL A 20 6.50 19.79 -16.12
CA VAL A 20 5.06 19.71 -16.34
C VAL A 20 4.32 19.89 -15.03
N THR A 21 3.42 20.86 -14.95
CA THR A 21 2.58 21.12 -13.78
C THR A 21 1.35 20.20 -13.79
N HIS A 22 1.07 19.63 -12.64
CA HIS A 22 -0.08 18.78 -12.41
C HIS A 22 -0.89 19.30 -11.22
N GLU A 23 -2.21 19.24 -11.33
CA GLU A 23 -3.15 19.48 -10.23
C GLU A 23 -3.80 18.14 -9.82
N ILE A 24 -3.76 17.80 -8.56
CA ILE A 24 -4.55 16.71 -7.98
C ILE A 24 -5.61 17.32 -7.07
N LYS A 25 -6.88 17.07 -7.40
CA LYS A 25 -8.03 17.48 -6.60
C LYS A 25 -8.76 16.27 -6.05
N ILE A 26 -8.87 16.17 -4.72
CA ILE A 26 -9.61 15.11 -4.05
C ILE A 26 -10.86 15.72 -3.41
N LYS A 27 -12.01 15.41 -3.96
CA LYS A 27 -13.32 15.77 -3.40
C LYS A 27 -13.79 14.66 -2.48
N LEU A 28 -14.10 15.02 -1.25
CA LEU A 28 -14.62 14.14 -0.21
C LEU A 28 -16.08 14.49 0.05
N SER A 29 -16.96 13.50 0.10
CA SER A 29 -18.36 13.68 0.47
C SER A 29 -18.78 12.60 1.44
N ARG A 30 -19.54 12.97 2.49
CA ARG A 30 -20.06 12.01 3.48
C ARG A 30 -20.98 10.98 2.83
N ASN A 31 -21.74 11.39 1.83
CA ASN A 31 -22.76 10.57 1.18
C ASN A 31 -22.28 9.92 -0.13
N LYS A 32 -21.39 10.59 -0.88
CA LYS A 32 -20.92 10.15 -2.20
C LYS A 32 -19.52 9.55 -2.21
N GLY A 33 -18.86 9.52 -1.03
CA GLY A 33 -17.52 8.98 -0.88
C GLY A 33 -16.44 9.93 -1.43
N LYS A 34 -15.45 9.36 -2.14
CA LYS A 34 -14.28 10.09 -2.61
C LYS A 34 -14.17 10.08 -4.13
N LYS A 35 -13.98 11.27 -4.73
CA LYS A 35 -13.67 11.46 -6.14
C LYS A 35 -12.28 12.08 -6.29
N ILE A 36 -11.47 11.53 -7.19
CA ILE A 36 -10.12 12.00 -7.49
C ILE A 36 -10.12 12.57 -8.91
N LEU A 37 -9.52 13.73 -9.09
CA LEU A 37 -9.29 14.34 -10.38
C LEU A 37 -7.80 14.65 -10.53
N ILE A 38 -7.28 14.49 -11.75
CA ILE A 38 -5.97 14.95 -12.17
C ILE A 38 -6.21 15.93 -13.34
N ASN A 39 -5.74 17.16 -13.21
CA ASN A 39 -5.96 18.21 -14.20
C ASN A 39 -7.45 18.27 -14.60
N GLU A 40 -8.34 18.35 -13.61
CA GLU A 40 -9.82 18.35 -13.72
C GLU A 40 -10.44 17.06 -14.30
N THR A 41 -9.65 16.08 -14.74
CA THR A 41 -10.16 14.82 -15.29
C THR A 41 -10.32 13.77 -14.19
N ALA A 42 -11.52 13.17 -14.08
CA ALA A 42 -11.80 12.13 -13.09
C ALA A 42 -10.92 10.90 -13.33
N THR A 43 -10.27 10.43 -12.26
CA THR A 43 -9.29 9.36 -12.34
C THR A 43 -9.42 8.37 -11.20
N LYS A 44 -8.72 7.23 -11.31
CA LYS A 44 -8.69 6.20 -10.28
C LYS A 44 -7.43 6.34 -9.41
N LYS A 45 -7.52 5.89 -8.15
CA LYS A 45 -6.38 5.91 -7.22
C LYS A 45 -5.11 5.30 -7.82
N ARG A 46 -5.23 4.26 -8.65
CA ARG A 46 -4.08 3.59 -9.27
C ARG A 46 -3.24 4.53 -10.17
N GLU A 47 -3.87 5.50 -10.79
CA GLU A 47 -3.21 6.46 -11.70
C GLU A 47 -2.38 7.50 -10.94
N LEU A 48 -2.72 7.73 -9.66
CA LEU A 48 -1.89 8.53 -8.76
C LEU A 48 -0.60 7.81 -8.34
N MET A 49 -0.62 6.47 -8.30
CA MET A 49 0.53 5.71 -7.86
C MET A 49 1.65 5.81 -8.88
N GLY A 50 2.78 6.37 -8.45
CA GLY A 50 3.94 6.62 -9.32
C GLY A 50 4.01 8.01 -9.93
N MET A 51 2.92 8.80 -9.95
CA MET A 51 2.97 10.21 -10.36
C MET A 51 3.63 11.09 -9.31
N PHE A 52 3.27 10.88 -8.07
CA PHE A 52 3.73 11.66 -6.94
C PHE A 52 4.24 10.74 -5.84
N ARG A 53 5.50 10.91 -5.46
CA ARG A 53 6.14 10.15 -4.39
C ARG A 53 6.21 11.01 -3.14
N THR A 54 5.77 10.47 -2.01
CA THR A 54 5.78 11.16 -0.73
C THR A 54 6.52 10.34 0.30
N VAL A 55 7.27 11.04 1.14
CA VAL A 55 7.78 10.52 2.40
C VAL A 55 7.05 11.26 3.50
N LEU A 56 6.37 10.52 4.35
CA LEU A 56 5.66 11.05 5.50
C LEU A 56 6.35 10.55 6.76
N PHE A 57 6.66 11.46 7.66
CA PHE A 57 7.14 11.12 8.99
C PHE A 57 6.22 11.76 10.05
N THR A 58 5.56 10.93 10.84
CA THR A 58 4.67 11.34 11.91
C THR A 58 4.92 10.49 13.16
N PRO A 59 4.48 10.92 14.35
CA PRO A 59 4.56 10.10 15.56
C PRO A 59 3.89 8.72 15.41
N ASP A 60 2.90 8.59 14.52
CA ASP A 60 2.23 7.32 14.24
C ASP A 60 3.16 6.29 13.59
N GLU A 61 4.26 6.73 12.95
CA GLU A 61 5.27 5.84 12.36
C GLU A 61 6.02 4.99 13.42
N LEU A 62 5.99 5.38 14.68
CA LEU A 62 6.45 4.54 15.80
C LEU A 62 5.70 3.21 15.88
N GLN A 63 4.49 3.12 15.30
CA GLN A 63 3.74 1.88 15.15
C GLN A 63 4.44 0.85 14.22
N LEU A 64 5.39 1.27 13.40
CA LEU A 64 6.22 0.34 12.63
C LEU A 64 7.03 -0.57 13.56
N ILE A 65 7.52 -0.04 14.68
CA ILE A 65 8.31 -0.77 15.65
C ILE A 65 7.40 -1.47 16.67
N LYS A 66 6.48 -0.72 17.31
CA LYS A 66 5.66 -1.17 18.43
C LYS A 66 4.40 -1.92 18.00
N GLY A 67 3.92 -1.69 16.77
CA GLY A 67 2.66 -2.21 16.28
C GLY A 67 2.71 -3.62 15.72
N ALA A 68 1.55 -4.08 15.25
CA ALA A 68 1.37 -5.41 14.67
C ALA A 68 2.18 -5.61 13.37
N PRO A 69 2.55 -6.85 13.02
CA PRO A 69 3.23 -7.18 11.77
C PRO A 69 2.50 -6.67 10.50
N GLN A 70 1.19 -6.52 10.58
CA GLN A 70 0.38 -6.00 9.49
C GLN A 70 0.73 -4.54 9.17
N ASN A 71 1.05 -3.70 10.17
CA ASN A 71 1.46 -2.30 9.95
C ASN A 71 2.77 -2.26 9.16
N ARG A 72 3.74 -3.10 9.51
CA ARG A 72 5.01 -3.21 8.78
C ARG A 72 4.82 -3.68 7.34
N ARG A 73 3.96 -4.68 7.11
CA ARG A 73 3.62 -5.11 5.74
C ARG A 73 2.93 -4.01 4.94
N ARG A 74 1.98 -3.31 5.55
CA ARG A 74 1.27 -2.20 4.90
C ARG A 74 2.21 -1.06 4.53
N PHE A 75 3.15 -0.73 5.40
CA PHE A 75 4.16 0.29 5.13
C PHE A 75 5.01 -0.09 3.91
N ILE A 76 5.66 -1.27 3.94
CA ILE A 76 6.51 -1.70 2.83
C ILE A 76 5.72 -1.83 1.52
N ASP A 77 4.47 -2.28 1.56
CA ASP A 77 3.60 -2.37 0.39
C ASP A 77 3.28 -1.00 -0.19
N LEU A 78 3.07 0.01 0.65
CA LEU A 78 2.84 1.38 0.23
C LEU A 78 4.09 1.94 -0.47
N GLU A 79 5.27 1.78 0.15
CA GLU A 79 6.53 2.26 -0.40
C GLU A 79 6.87 1.62 -1.75
N ILE A 80 6.73 0.30 -1.87
CA ILE A 80 6.95 -0.38 -3.15
C ILE A 80 5.92 0.08 -4.19
N SER A 81 4.66 0.29 -3.78
CA SER A 81 3.59 0.74 -4.69
C SER A 81 3.84 2.12 -5.27
N GLN A 82 4.46 3.03 -4.53
CA GLN A 82 4.82 4.38 -5.01
C GLN A 82 5.83 4.35 -6.17
N VAL A 83 6.67 3.30 -6.22
CA VAL A 83 7.73 3.18 -7.25
C VAL A 83 7.42 2.12 -8.30
N SER A 84 6.41 1.28 -8.07
CA SER A 84 6.03 0.18 -8.96
C SER A 84 4.51 0.07 -9.11
N PRO A 85 3.91 0.70 -10.14
CA PRO A 85 2.48 0.56 -10.42
C PRO A 85 2.05 -0.90 -10.60
N ARG A 86 2.92 -1.74 -11.20
CA ARG A 86 2.67 -3.18 -11.32
C ARG A 86 2.52 -3.86 -9.97
N TYR A 87 3.35 -3.50 -8.99
CA TYR A 87 3.25 -4.06 -7.64
C TYR A 87 1.91 -3.68 -6.99
N TYR A 88 1.50 -2.44 -7.15
CA TYR A 88 0.20 -1.96 -6.66
C TYR A 88 -0.97 -2.76 -7.25
N GLU A 89 -0.93 -3.01 -8.57
CA GLU A 89 -1.96 -3.81 -9.23
C GLU A 89 -1.99 -5.27 -8.72
N GLU A 90 -0.83 -5.88 -8.50
CA GLU A 90 -0.74 -7.25 -7.97
C GLU A 90 -1.25 -7.34 -6.53
N ILE A 91 -0.96 -6.36 -5.66
CA ILE A 91 -1.53 -6.28 -4.30
C ILE A 91 -3.05 -6.21 -4.35
N LEU A 92 -3.61 -5.39 -5.24
CA LEU A 92 -5.06 -5.27 -5.39
C LEU A 92 -5.68 -6.57 -5.94
N ARG A 93 -5.03 -7.22 -6.89
CA ARG A 93 -5.49 -8.49 -7.47
C ARG A 93 -5.46 -9.60 -6.42
N TYR A 94 -4.36 -9.73 -5.71
CA TYR A 94 -4.20 -10.66 -4.59
C TYR A 94 -5.30 -10.46 -3.53
N GLY A 95 -5.51 -9.23 -3.08
CA GLY A 95 -6.52 -8.90 -2.08
C GLY A 95 -7.94 -9.29 -2.52
N ARG A 96 -8.29 -9.06 -3.80
CA ARG A 96 -9.58 -9.47 -4.34
C ARG A 96 -9.73 -10.99 -4.39
N ALA A 97 -8.70 -11.71 -4.83
CA ALA A 97 -8.73 -13.17 -4.87
C ALA A 97 -8.93 -13.77 -3.46
N VAL A 98 -8.23 -13.24 -2.44
CA VAL A 98 -8.42 -13.65 -1.04
C VAL A 98 -9.84 -13.36 -0.56
N GLN A 99 -10.41 -12.20 -0.87
CA GLN A 99 -11.78 -11.86 -0.49
C GLN A 99 -12.81 -12.78 -1.15
N GLN A 100 -12.67 -13.06 -2.44
CA GLN A 100 -13.57 -13.96 -3.19
C GLN A 100 -13.49 -15.39 -2.65
N ARG A 101 -12.27 -15.90 -2.42
CA ARG A 101 -12.06 -17.21 -1.81
C ARG A 101 -12.74 -17.33 -0.45
N ASN A 102 -12.54 -16.33 0.42
CA ASN A 102 -13.16 -16.32 1.75
C ASN A 102 -14.69 -16.21 1.68
N ALA A 103 -15.22 -15.47 0.73
CA ALA A 103 -16.66 -15.40 0.49
C ALA A 103 -17.23 -16.75 0.04
N ALA A 104 -16.55 -17.45 -0.89
CA ALA A 104 -16.96 -18.78 -1.34
C ALA A 104 -16.98 -19.81 -0.20
N PHE A 105 -15.96 -19.81 0.68
CA PHE A 105 -15.98 -20.68 1.86
C PHE A 105 -17.10 -20.35 2.83
N LYS A 106 -17.39 -19.07 3.04
CA LYS A 106 -18.49 -18.65 3.92
C LYS A 106 -19.84 -19.11 3.37
N GLU A 107 -20.05 -18.97 2.07
CA GLU A 107 -21.27 -19.39 1.39
C GLU A 107 -21.43 -20.92 1.41
N ALA A 108 -20.37 -21.66 1.08
CA ALA A 108 -20.35 -23.12 1.13
C ALA A 108 -20.68 -23.65 2.53
N ARG A 109 -20.11 -23.03 3.56
CA ARG A 109 -20.40 -23.39 4.96
C ARG A 109 -21.85 -23.13 5.33
N PHE A 110 -22.43 -22.04 4.84
CA PHE A 110 -23.82 -21.68 5.15
C PHE A 110 -24.82 -22.61 4.47
N HIS A 111 -24.55 -23.04 3.25
CA HIS A 111 -25.44 -23.89 2.45
C HIS A 111 -25.09 -25.38 2.48
N GLY A 112 -24.03 -25.80 3.19
CA GLY A 112 -23.69 -27.21 3.38
C GLY A 112 -23.07 -27.89 2.16
N PHE A 113 -22.38 -27.16 1.26
CA PHE A 113 -21.67 -27.72 0.11
C PHE A 113 -20.16 -27.50 0.20
N THR A 114 -19.39 -28.16 -0.65
CA THR A 114 -17.94 -27.96 -0.77
C THR A 114 -17.64 -26.82 -1.74
N ALA A 115 -16.88 -25.79 -1.30
CA ALA A 115 -16.48 -24.71 -2.18
C ALA A 115 -15.37 -25.17 -3.14
N ASP A 116 -15.57 -24.97 -4.43
CA ASP A 116 -14.48 -25.03 -5.40
C ASP A 116 -13.73 -23.70 -5.38
N VAL A 117 -12.49 -23.71 -4.93
CA VAL A 117 -11.66 -22.51 -4.74
C VAL A 117 -10.35 -22.53 -5.52
N ASP A 118 -10.11 -23.55 -6.32
CA ASP A 118 -8.84 -23.78 -7.02
C ASP A 118 -8.40 -22.61 -7.88
N VAL A 119 -9.34 -21.95 -8.55
CA VAL A 119 -9.06 -20.76 -9.38
C VAL A 119 -8.49 -19.61 -8.54
N TRP A 120 -9.06 -19.37 -7.36
CA TRP A 120 -8.57 -18.33 -6.46
C TRP A 120 -7.25 -18.74 -5.79
N ASP A 121 -7.09 -20.01 -5.43
CA ASP A 121 -5.86 -20.52 -4.85
C ASP A 121 -4.67 -20.36 -5.78
N MET A 122 -4.83 -20.64 -7.08
CA MET A 122 -3.79 -20.39 -8.08
C MET A 122 -3.45 -18.89 -8.20
N GLN A 123 -4.47 -18.02 -8.21
CA GLN A 123 -4.26 -16.58 -8.28
C GLN A 123 -3.55 -16.05 -7.03
N ILE A 124 -3.95 -16.54 -5.85
CA ILE A 124 -3.37 -16.20 -4.56
C ILE A 124 -1.90 -16.64 -4.53
N ALA A 125 -1.59 -17.88 -4.90
CA ALA A 125 -0.23 -18.42 -4.90
C ALA A 125 0.70 -17.61 -5.81
N LYS A 126 0.25 -17.31 -7.05
CA LYS A 126 1.00 -16.50 -8.00
C LYS A 126 1.23 -15.08 -7.49
N GLY A 127 0.17 -14.42 -6.99
CA GLY A 127 0.26 -13.06 -6.44
C GLY A 127 1.14 -13.00 -5.20
N ALA A 128 0.98 -13.94 -4.26
CA ALA A 128 1.78 -14.04 -3.05
C ALA A 128 3.27 -14.20 -3.37
N SER A 129 3.62 -15.09 -4.31
CA SER A 129 5.02 -15.32 -4.72
C SER A 129 5.66 -14.02 -5.24
N TYR A 130 4.98 -13.29 -6.11
CA TYR A 130 5.46 -12.01 -6.63
C TYR A 130 5.62 -10.96 -5.53
N ILE A 131 4.61 -10.80 -4.65
CA ILE A 131 4.61 -9.83 -3.55
C ILE A 131 5.75 -10.12 -2.58
N VAL A 132 5.90 -11.38 -2.15
CA VAL A 132 6.98 -11.80 -1.24
C VAL A 132 8.35 -11.53 -1.83
N LYS A 133 8.57 -11.90 -3.09
CA LYS A 133 9.83 -11.64 -3.79
C LYS A 133 10.16 -10.14 -3.79
N LYS A 134 9.18 -9.29 -4.13
CA LYS A 134 9.39 -7.83 -4.17
C LYS A 134 9.66 -7.23 -2.79
N ARG A 135 8.97 -7.70 -1.75
CA ARG A 135 9.26 -7.28 -0.37
C ARG A 135 10.69 -7.65 0.06
N MET A 136 11.12 -8.88 -0.26
CA MET A 136 12.49 -9.33 0.07
C MET A 136 13.56 -8.51 -0.66
N GLU A 137 13.37 -8.27 -1.96
CA GLU A 137 14.28 -7.44 -2.76
C GLU A 137 14.38 -6.00 -2.19
N THR A 138 13.25 -5.43 -1.79
CA THR A 138 13.19 -4.07 -1.22
C THR A 138 13.84 -4.01 0.16
N ILE A 139 13.58 -5.00 1.02
CA ILE A 139 14.19 -5.07 2.35
C ILE A 139 15.71 -5.23 2.24
N GLY A 140 16.21 -5.99 1.27
CA GLY A 140 17.66 -6.07 1.00
C GLY A 140 18.26 -4.71 0.72
N LYS A 141 17.66 -3.92 -0.18
CA LYS A 141 18.09 -2.55 -0.50
C LYS A 141 18.00 -1.59 0.70
N ILE A 142 16.94 -1.72 1.50
CA ILE A 142 16.77 -0.91 2.72
C ILE A 142 17.90 -1.23 3.71
N ASN A 143 18.22 -2.50 3.92
CA ASN A 143 19.31 -2.89 4.82
C ASN A 143 20.67 -2.32 4.40
N GLU A 144 20.98 -2.28 3.10
CA GLU A 144 22.19 -1.65 2.59
C GLU A 144 22.28 -0.17 2.97
N ILE A 145 21.16 0.56 2.87
CA ILE A 145 21.09 1.99 3.20
C ILE A 145 21.10 2.20 4.73
N VAL A 146 20.30 1.42 5.45
CA VAL A 146 20.16 1.54 6.91
C VAL A 146 21.49 1.26 7.60
N SER A 147 22.23 0.25 7.18
CA SER A 147 23.55 -0.07 7.75
C SER A 147 24.54 1.10 7.66
N SER A 148 24.55 1.82 6.54
CA SER A 148 25.43 2.99 6.37
C SER A 148 24.96 4.21 7.19
N MET A 149 23.65 4.41 7.32
CA MET A 149 23.09 5.52 8.10
C MET A 149 23.27 5.33 9.60
N GLU A 150 23.09 4.12 10.06
CA GLU A 150 23.17 3.75 11.45
C GLU A 150 24.58 3.93 12.02
N SER A 151 25.59 3.48 11.30
CA SER A 151 26.98 3.74 11.62
C SER A 151 27.26 5.22 11.93
N LEU A 152 26.67 6.11 11.12
CA LEU A 152 26.82 7.56 11.30
C LEU A 152 26.06 8.11 12.52
N LEU A 153 24.93 7.51 12.88
CA LEU A 153 24.06 8.01 13.96
C LEU A 153 24.45 7.49 15.33
N THR A 154 25.05 6.30 15.42
CA THR A 154 25.31 5.60 16.68
C THR A 154 26.80 5.49 17.03
N ASP A 155 27.69 6.12 16.23
CA ASP A 155 29.14 5.91 16.35
C ASP A 155 29.51 4.42 16.37
N GLU A 156 28.90 3.64 15.47
CA GLU A 156 29.10 2.18 15.31
C GLU A 156 28.72 1.32 16.56
N LYS A 157 27.95 1.89 17.49
CA LYS A 157 27.60 1.18 18.75
C LYS A 157 26.41 0.25 18.65
N GLU A 158 25.58 0.44 17.63
CA GLU A 158 24.36 -0.33 17.43
C GLU A 158 24.29 -0.88 16.02
N SER A 159 23.49 -1.91 15.78
CA SER A 159 23.22 -2.45 14.43
C SER A 159 21.75 -2.82 14.24
N ILE A 160 21.18 -2.37 13.10
CA ILE A 160 19.78 -2.61 12.73
C ILE A 160 19.74 -3.53 11.52
N LEU A 161 19.00 -4.64 11.65
CA LEU A 161 18.76 -5.56 10.54
C LEU A 161 17.27 -5.85 10.41
N ILE A 162 16.71 -5.52 9.25
CA ILE A 162 15.32 -5.83 8.91
C ILE A 162 15.27 -7.22 8.28
N LYS A 163 14.49 -8.14 8.89
CA LYS A 163 14.29 -9.50 8.39
C LYS A 163 12.85 -9.71 7.94
N TYR A 164 12.67 -10.30 6.76
CA TYR A 164 11.36 -10.75 6.31
C TYR A 164 11.10 -12.17 6.82
N ARG A 165 10.08 -12.33 7.67
CA ARG A 165 9.58 -13.65 8.07
C ARG A 165 8.46 -14.08 7.12
N LYS A 166 8.69 -15.17 6.41
CA LYS A 166 7.62 -15.87 5.66
C LYS A 166 6.69 -16.52 6.70
N SER A 167 5.43 -16.27 6.61
CA SER A 167 4.37 -16.95 7.38
C SER A 167 3.87 -18.12 6.58
#